data_7f1ad8f6a7fbf6ad369a87c96d2a5100
#
_entry.id   7f1ad8f6a7fbf6ad369a87c96d2a5100
#
_cell.length_a   1.000
_cell.length_b   1.000
_cell.length_c   1.000
_cell.angle_alpha   90.00
_cell.angle_beta   90.00
_cell.angle_gamma   90.00
#
_symmetry.space_group_name_H-M   'P 1'
#
loop_
_entity.id
_entity.type
_entity.pdbx_description
1 polymer ?
#
loop_
_entity_poly.entity_id
_entity_poly.type
_entity_poly.pdbx_seq_one_letter_code
_entity_poly.pdbx_strand_id
1 'polypeptide(L)'
;DSDVYISLAQRSKVANRAKADLFVSLHFNAAGSTSASGFESYALTPQYQASSKYPRPTSKDAKRYIGNAQDPWNTLITYHLERALVQGLGGPDRGIKRARWSVLKDLECPGVLTELGFVSHAETAKKVRSPAFRQKLAQSLYNGIVAYRKRLQRIQ
;
A
#
# COMPACT_ATOMS: atom_id res chain seq x y z
N ASP A 1 23.94 5.78 0.15
CA ASP A 1 22.70 5.21 0.68
C ASP A 1 23.00 4.63 2.06
N SER A 2 22.43 5.23 3.10
CA SER A 2 22.58 4.77 4.48
C SER A 2 21.18 4.49 5.04
N ASP A 3 21.08 3.49 5.93
CA ASP A 3 19.86 3.21 6.68
C ASP A 3 19.71 4.28 7.77
N VAL A 4 18.74 5.17 7.59
CA VAL A 4 18.42 6.25 8.54
C VAL A 4 16.98 6.13 8.99
N TYR A 5 16.76 6.30 10.28
CA TYR A 5 15.42 6.35 10.83
C TYR A 5 14.70 7.63 10.38
N ILE A 6 13.58 7.46 9.69
CA ILE A 6 12.67 8.54 9.31
C ILE A 6 11.32 8.26 9.97
N SER A 7 10.83 9.18 10.79
CA SER A 7 9.52 9.02 11.43
C SER A 7 8.39 8.94 10.41
N LEU A 8 7.27 8.29 10.78
CA LEU A 8 6.14 8.12 9.85
C LEU A 8 5.63 9.45 9.29
N ALA A 9 5.57 10.51 10.10
CA ALA A 9 5.16 11.83 9.67
C ALA A 9 6.19 12.52 8.75
N GLN A 10 7.47 12.18 8.86
CA GLN A 10 8.50 12.72 7.97
C GLN A 10 8.47 12.06 6.58
N ARG A 11 8.00 10.83 6.46
CA ARG A 11 7.94 10.10 5.16
C ARG A 11 7.01 10.80 4.18
N SER A 12 5.82 11.20 4.59
CA SER A 12 4.91 11.99 3.74
C SER A 12 5.49 13.37 3.39
N LYS A 13 6.17 14.03 4.34
CA LYS A 13 6.84 15.32 4.08
C LYS A 13 7.97 15.21 3.04
N VAL A 14 8.70 14.09 3.01
CA VAL A 14 9.73 13.84 1.97
C VAL A 14 9.07 13.75 0.61
N ALA A 15 8.00 12.98 0.46
CA ALA A 15 7.25 12.85 -0.79
C ALA A 15 6.68 14.20 -1.26
N ASN A 16 6.05 14.96 -0.37
CA ASN A 16 5.47 16.26 -0.69
C ASN A 16 6.54 17.28 -1.12
N ARG A 17 7.67 17.35 -0.40
CA ARG A 17 8.81 18.21 -0.79
C ARG A 17 9.41 17.86 -2.15
N ALA A 18 9.44 16.57 -2.46
CA ALA A 18 9.90 16.08 -3.76
C ALA A 18 8.84 16.27 -4.87
N LYS A 19 7.65 16.80 -4.55
CA LYS A 19 6.50 16.90 -5.48
C LYS A 19 6.26 15.55 -6.20
N ALA A 20 6.26 14.47 -5.43
CA ALA A 20 6.11 13.13 -5.98
C ALA A 20 4.76 12.96 -6.67
N ASP A 21 4.73 12.28 -7.81
CA ASP A 21 3.51 11.93 -8.53
C ASP A 21 2.78 10.75 -7.88
N LEU A 22 3.50 9.94 -7.10
CA LEU A 22 3.00 8.74 -6.45
C LEU A 22 3.84 8.39 -5.22
N PHE A 23 3.19 7.98 -4.14
CA PHE A 23 3.84 7.42 -2.96
C PHE A 23 3.48 5.94 -2.79
N VAL A 24 4.49 5.08 -2.68
CA VAL A 24 4.30 3.65 -2.42
C VAL A 24 5.07 3.25 -1.17
N SER A 25 4.35 2.81 -0.14
CA SER A 25 4.94 2.28 1.09
C SER A 25 4.98 0.76 1.02
N LEU A 26 6.18 0.18 1.06
CA LEU A 26 6.40 -1.26 0.96
C LEU A 26 6.60 -1.85 2.36
N HIS A 27 5.79 -2.85 2.70
CA HIS A 27 5.81 -3.52 3.99
C HIS A 27 5.76 -5.04 3.84
N PHE A 28 6.19 -5.72 4.89
CA PHE A 28 5.86 -7.11 5.16
C PHE A 28 5.08 -7.18 6.45
N ASN A 29 3.91 -7.78 6.40
CA ASN A 29 3.02 -7.93 7.53
C ASN A 29 3.53 -9.01 8.51
N ALA A 30 3.01 -8.98 9.72
CA ALA A 30 3.14 -10.05 10.69
C ALA A 30 1.80 -10.25 11.41
N ALA A 31 1.43 -11.50 11.62
CA ALA A 31 0.21 -11.86 12.35
C ALA A 31 0.55 -12.80 13.50
N GLY A 32 -0.32 -12.84 14.51
CA GLY A 32 -0.21 -13.82 15.60
C GLY A 32 -0.37 -15.28 15.10
N SER A 33 -1.12 -15.47 14.01
CA SER A 33 -1.21 -16.77 13.34
C SER A 33 -0.10 -16.95 12.31
N THR A 34 0.63 -18.05 12.40
CA THR A 34 1.66 -18.44 11.42
C THR A 34 1.09 -18.95 10.10
N SER A 35 -0.23 -19.19 10.02
CA SER A 35 -0.91 -19.58 8.78
C SER A 35 -1.29 -18.39 7.89
N ALA A 36 -1.23 -17.15 8.41
CA ALA A 36 -1.58 -15.97 7.65
C ALA A 36 -0.57 -15.74 6.51
N SER A 37 -1.06 -15.67 5.27
CA SER A 37 -0.25 -15.48 4.07
C SER A 37 -1.01 -14.66 3.01
N GLY A 38 -0.33 -14.29 1.93
CA GLY A 38 -0.92 -13.54 0.82
C GLY A 38 -0.60 -12.06 0.83
N PHE A 39 -1.17 -11.34 -0.13
CA PHE A 39 -0.95 -9.91 -0.35
C PHE A 39 -2.17 -9.11 0.10
N GLU A 40 -1.94 -7.91 0.59
CA GLU A 40 -3.01 -6.94 0.90
C GLU A 40 -2.51 -5.52 0.72
N SER A 41 -3.31 -4.68 0.08
CA SER A 41 -2.93 -3.29 -0.17
C SER A 41 -3.94 -2.32 0.41
N TYR A 42 -3.47 -1.21 0.94
CA TYR A 42 -4.25 -0.25 1.70
C TYR A 42 -4.27 1.12 1.02
N ALA A 43 -5.47 1.62 0.71
CA ALA A 43 -5.73 3.03 0.45
C ALA A 43 -6.02 3.77 1.77
N LEU A 44 -5.83 5.09 1.78
CA LEU A 44 -6.34 5.92 2.87
C LEU A 44 -7.87 5.76 2.97
N THR A 45 -8.39 5.61 4.20
CA THR A 45 -9.84 5.58 4.42
C THR A 45 -10.44 6.96 4.11
N PRO A 46 -11.46 7.04 3.25
CA PRO A 46 -12.18 8.29 3.00
C PRO A 46 -12.83 8.86 4.26
N GLN A 47 -13.09 10.16 4.24
CA GLN A 47 -13.87 10.82 5.29
C GLN A 47 -15.25 10.16 5.44
N TYR A 48 -15.75 10.04 6.64
CA TYR A 48 -17.03 9.41 7.03
C TYR A 48 -17.13 7.91 6.76
N GLN A 49 -16.05 7.23 6.37
CA GLN A 49 -16.05 5.78 6.19
C GLN A 49 -15.26 5.10 7.31
N ALA A 50 -15.75 3.93 7.72
CA ALA A 50 -15.03 3.05 8.63
C ALA A 50 -13.80 2.43 7.93
N SER A 51 -12.71 2.22 8.67
CA SER A 51 -11.56 1.48 8.15
C SER A 51 -11.82 -0.02 8.13
N SER A 52 -11.13 -0.74 7.24
CA SER A 52 -11.28 -2.21 7.14
C SER A 52 -10.96 -2.95 8.44
N LYS A 53 -10.08 -2.38 9.26
CA LYS A 53 -9.71 -2.97 10.57
C LYS A 53 -10.78 -2.72 11.64
N TYR A 54 -11.52 -1.62 11.54
CA TYR A 54 -12.55 -1.20 12.48
C TYR A 54 -13.82 -0.88 11.69
N PRO A 55 -14.64 -1.91 11.38
CA PRO A 55 -15.74 -1.75 10.42
C PRO A 55 -16.94 -0.96 10.95
N ARG A 56 -16.96 -0.63 12.25
CA ARG A 56 -18.00 0.24 12.82
C ARG A 56 -17.54 1.70 12.77
N PRO A 57 -18.31 2.61 12.18
CA PRO A 57 -17.98 4.03 12.16
C PRO A 57 -17.87 4.62 13.57
N THR A 58 -16.94 5.56 13.73
CA THR A 58 -16.72 6.31 14.98
C THR A 58 -16.67 7.81 14.66
N SER A 59 -16.75 8.65 15.67
CA SER A 59 -16.62 10.12 15.51
C SER A 59 -15.25 10.51 14.88
N LYS A 60 -14.23 9.68 15.04
CA LYS A 60 -12.91 9.89 14.43
C LYS A 60 -12.92 9.75 12.91
N ASP A 61 -13.92 9.10 12.34
CA ASP A 61 -14.05 8.90 10.90
C ASP A 61 -14.51 10.18 10.18
N ALA A 62 -15.07 11.15 10.89
CA ALA A 62 -15.42 12.46 10.36
C ALA A 62 -14.21 13.32 9.99
N LYS A 63 -13.01 12.98 10.49
CA LYS A 63 -11.80 13.76 10.19
C LYS A 63 -11.37 13.57 8.74
N ARG A 64 -11.24 14.69 8.01
CA ARG A 64 -10.60 14.73 6.69
C ARG A 64 -9.09 14.95 6.86
N TYR A 65 -8.32 14.23 6.07
CA TYR A 65 -6.86 14.36 5.96
C TYR A 65 -6.49 14.93 4.58
N ILE A 66 -5.26 15.48 4.44
CA ILE A 66 -4.75 16.00 3.16
C ILE A 66 -4.84 14.92 2.07
N GLY A 67 -4.41 13.70 2.38
CA GLY A 67 -4.44 12.56 1.46
C GLY A 67 -5.84 12.17 0.95
N ASN A 68 -6.93 12.62 1.60
CA ASN A 68 -8.29 12.38 1.10
C ASN A 68 -8.63 13.19 -0.16
N ALA A 69 -7.83 14.20 -0.51
CA ALA A 69 -7.96 14.87 -1.80
C ALA A 69 -7.67 13.91 -2.98
N GLN A 70 -6.97 12.81 -2.71
CA GLN A 70 -6.54 11.82 -3.68
C GLN A 70 -7.34 10.50 -3.62
N ASP A 71 -8.50 10.44 -2.92
CA ASP A 71 -9.23 9.19 -2.67
C ASP A 71 -9.50 8.32 -3.92
N PRO A 72 -9.93 8.87 -5.08
CA PRO A 72 -10.11 8.06 -6.29
C PRO A 72 -8.80 7.44 -6.78
N TRP A 73 -7.72 8.22 -6.76
CA TRP A 73 -6.40 7.82 -7.24
C TRP A 73 -5.70 6.88 -6.27
N ASN A 74 -5.88 7.09 -4.95
CA ASN A 74 -5.46 6.15 -3.90
C ASN A 74 -6.09 4.77 -4.12
N THR A 75 -7.38 4.73 -4.41
CA THR A 75 -8.09 3.47 -4.66
C THR A 75 -7.60 2.80 -5.95
N LEU A 76 -7.40 3.58 -6.99
CA LEU A 76 -6.97 3.08 -8.30
C LEU A 76 -5.56 2.46 -8.25
N ILE A 77 -4.57 3.15 -7.64
CA ILE A 77 -3.23 2.59 -7.50
C ILE A 77 -3.23 1.34 -6.61
N THR A 78 -4.00 1.36 -5.50
CA THR A 78 -4.13 0.21 -4.60
C THR A 78 -4.64 -1.02 -5.37
N TYR A 79 -5.67 -0.86 -6.20
CA TYR A 79 -6.20 -1.93 -7.06
C TYR A 79 -5.14 -2.47 -8.02
N HIS A 80 -4.41 -1.60 -8.72
CA HIS A 80 -3.43 -2.03 -9.71
C HIS A 80 -2.23 -2.76 -9.09
N LEU A 81 -1.76 -2.31 -7.91
CA LEU A 81 -0.66 -2.99 -7.21
C LEU A 81 -1.10 -4.35 -6.67
N GLU A 82 -2.25 -4.42 -5.97
CA GLU A 82 -2.76 -5.69 -5.45
C GLU A 82 -2.93 -6.71 -6.57
N ARG A 83 -3.62 -6.34 -7.64
CA ARG A 83 -3.82 -7.20 -8.80
C ARG A 83 -2.49 -7.68 -9.41
N ALA A 84 -1.51 -6.79 -9.56
CA ALA A 84 -0.22 -7.14 -10.17
C ALA A 84 0.59 -8.10 -9.28
N LEU A 85 0.55 -7.94 -7.95
CA LEU A 85 1.18 -8.85 -7.00
C LEU A 85 0.56 -10.25 -7.07
N VAL A 86 -0.77 -10.33 -7.01
CA VAL A 86 -1.50 -11.60 -7.07
C VAL A 86 -1.25 -12.32 -8.41
N GLN A 87 -1.34 -11.61 -9.53
CA GLN A 87 -1.14 -12.19 -10.86
C GLN A 87 0.33 -12.57 -11.13
N GLY A 88 1.29 -11.78 -10.66
CA GLY A 88 2.71 -12.00 -10.93
C GLY A 88 3.38 -13.05 -10.04
N LEU A 89 2.87 -13.25 -8.84
CA LEU A 89 3.53 -14.10 -7.83
C LEU A 89 2.70 -15.33 -7.44
N GLY A 90 1.40 -15.28 -7.66
CA GLY A 90 0.46 -16.25 -7.11
C GLY A 90 0.37 -16.15 -5.58
N GLY A 91 -0.61 -16.79 -5.01
CA GLY A 91 -0.85 -16.79 -3.57
C GLY A 91 -2.20 -16.17 -3.21
N PRO A 92 -2.57 -16.21 -1.92
CA PRO A 92 -3.84 -15.68 -1.48
C PRO A 92 -3.98 -14.17 -1.74
N ASP A 93 -5.05 -13.79 -2.41
CA ASP A 93 -5.50 -12.41 -2.54
C ASP A 93 -6.30 -12.04 -1.29
N ARG A 94 -5.77 -11.12 -0.49
CA ARG A 94 -6.45 -10.62 0.70
C ARG A 94 -7.19 -9.32 0.42
N GLY A 95 -7.10 -8.84 -0.81
CA GLY A 95 -7.84 -7.73 -1.36
C GLY A 95 -7.31 -6.36 -0.99
N ILE A 96 -7.97 -5.38 -1.59
CA ILE A 96 -7.75 -3.97 -1.26
C ILE A 96 -8.51 -3.60 0.02
N LYS A 97 -7.86 -2.81 0.86
CA LYS A 97 -8.34 -2.41 2.17
C LYS A 97 -8.25 -0.90 2.35
N ARG A 98 -8.83 -0.41 3.42
CA ARG A 98 -8.80 1.01 3.77
C ARG A 98 -8.36 1.17 5.21
N ALA A 99 -7.36 2.02 5.43
CA ALA A 99 -6.88 2.31 6.78
C ALA A 99 -6.32 3.74 6.87
N ARG A 100 -6.31 4.30 8.08
CA ARG A 100 -5.75 5.63 8.36
C ARG A 100 -4.29 5.51 8.78
N TRP A 101 -3.48 4.85 7.93
CA TRP A 101 -2.04 4.76 8.16
C TRP A 101 -1.39 6.15 8.15
N SER A 102 -0.54 6.41 9.12
CA SER A 102 0.07 7.73 9.31
C SER A 102 0.82 8.22 8.07
N VAL A 103 1.47 7.32 7.35
CA VAL A 103 2.21 7.64 6.12
C VAL A 103 1.35 8.06 4.94
N LEU A 104 0.02 7.82 4.99
CA LEU A 104 -0.91 8.17 3.91
C LEU A 104 -1.72 9.44 4.19
N LYS A 105 -1.83 9.86 5.47
CA LYS A 105 -2.74 10.93 5.88
C LYS A 105 -2.40 12.29 5.29
N ASP A 106 -1.10 12.60 5.23
CA ASP A 106 -0.62 13.94 4.92
C ASP A 106 0.03 14.01 3.53
N LEU A 107 -0.27 13.05 2.64
CA LEU A 107 0.23 13.05 1.27
C LEU A 107 -0.56 14.02 0.39
N GLU A 108 0.16 14.77 -0.44
CA GLU A 108 -0.39 15.65 -1.47
C GLU A 108 -0.55 14.92 -2.81
N CYS A 109 0.12 13.78 -2.99
CA CYS A 109 0.00 12.88 -4.14
C CYS A 109 -0.79 11.61 -3.81
N PRO A 110 -1.24 10.84 -4.79
CA PRO A 110 -1.79 9.50 -4.60
C PRO A 110 -0.84 8.62 -3.80
N GLY A 111 -1.39 7.84 -2.86
CA GLY A 111 -0.59 7.00 -1.99
C GLY A 111 -1.22 5.64 -1.71
N VAL A 112 -0.35 4.65 -1.54
CA VAL A 112 -0.70 3.27 -1.19
C VAL A 112 0.30 2.69 -0.21
N LEU A 113 -0.16 1.85 0.71
CA LEU A 113 0.67 0.95 1.49
C LEU A 113 0.36 -0.48 1.07
N THR A 114 1.38 -1.23 0.67
CA THR A 114 1.20 -2.62 0.24
C THR A 114 2.00 -3.57 1.14
N GLU A 115 1.32 -4.60 1.61
CA GLU A 115 1.88 -5.71 2.39
C GLU A 115 2.22 -6.85 1.42
N LEU A 116 3.52 -7.07 1.23
CA LEU A 116 4.11 -7.99 0.25
C LEU A 116 4.15 -9.44 0.74
N GLY A 117 3.40 -9.75 1.78
CA GLY A 117 3.31 -11.05 2.44
C GLY A 117 3.47 -10.94 3.94
N PHE A 118 3.40 -12.09 4.62
CA PHE A 118 3.49 -12.19 6.07
C PHE A 118 4.81 -12.85 6.47
N VAL A 119 5.71 -12.12 7.14
CA VAL A 119 6.99 -12.69 7.61
C VAL A 119 6.81 -13.67 8.77
N SER A 120 5.66 -13.67 9.43
CA SER A 120 5.26 -14.71 10.40
C SER A 120 4.94 -16.06 9.75
N HIS A 121 4.71 -16.10 8.42
CA HIS A 121 4.47 -17.33 7.66
C HIS A 121 5.82 -17.87 7.14
N ALA A 122 6.19 -19.08 7.54
CA ALA A 122 7.52 -19.66 7.31
C ALA A 122 7.93 -19.66 5.82
N GLU A 123 7.03 -20.06 4.92
CA GLU A 123 7.33 -20.08 3.48
C GLU A 123 7.52 -18.68 2.90
N THR A 124 6.76 -17.69 3.38
CA THR A 124 6.95 -16.29 2.97
C THR A 124 8.31 -15.78 3.45
N ALA A 125 8.65 -16.00 4.72
CA ALA A 125 9.94 -15.62 5.29
C ALA A 125 11.12 -16.24 4.52
N LYS A 126 11.00 -17.52 4.11
CA LYS A 126 11.99 -18.21 3.28
C LYS A 126 12.10 -17.57 1.89
N LYS A 127 10.97 -17.32 1.21
CA LYS A 127 10.93 -16.73 -0.14
C LYS A 127 11.56 -15.34 -0.16
N VAL A 128 11.26 -14.48 0.80
CA VAL A 128 11.78 -13.10 0.87
C VAL A 128 13.31 -13.03 0.98
N ARG A 129 13.96 -14.04 1.54
CA ARG A 129 15.43 -14.14 1.58
C ARG A 129 16.03 -14.34 0.19
N SER A 130 15.28 -14.90 -0.76
CA SER A 130 15.77 -15.15 -2.13
C SER A 130 15.83 -13.84 -2.94
N PRO A 131 17.00 -13.47 -3.50
CA PRO A 131 17.10 -12.33 -4.41
C PRO A 131 16.17 -12.45 -5.62
N ALA A 132 16.03 -13.65 -6.18
CA ALA A 132 15.14 -13.92 -7.30
C ALA A 132 13.67 -13.64 -6.97
N PHE A 133 13.22 -13.97 -5.75
CA PHE A 133 11.86 -13.66 -5.32
C PHE A 133 11.65 -12.15 -5.11
N ARG A 134 12.63 -11.47 -4.51
CA ARG A 134 12.57 -10.00 -4.37
C ARG A 134 12.52 -9.30 -5.73
N GLN A 135 13.26 -9.81 -6.73
CA GLN A 135 13.20 -9.29 -8.11
C GLN A 135 11.80 -9.50 -8.72
N LYS A 136 11.16 -10.65 -8.50
CA LYS A 136 9.77 -10.89 -8.94
C LYS A 136 8.78 -9.95 -8.25
N LEU A 137 8.95 -9.68 -6.96
CA LEU A 137 8.16 -8.68 -6.22
C LEU A 137 8.30 -7.30 -6.86
N ALA A 138 9.54 -6.85 -7.08
CA ALA A 138 9.82 -5.56 -7.70
C ALA A 138 9.23 -5.45 -9.12
N GLN A 139 9.32 -6.50 -9.93
CA GLN A 139 8.73 -6.54 -11.27
C GLN A 139 7.20 -6.47 -11.21
N SER A 140 6.57 -7.16 -10.26
CA SER A 140 5.10 -7.10 -10.08
C SER A 140 4.66 -5.70 -9.67
N LEU A 141 5.35 -5.07 -8.74
CA LEU A 141 5.08 -3.68 -8.33
C LEU A 141 5.25 -2.71 -9.51
N TYR A 142 6.32 -2.84 -10.28
CA TYR A 142 6.54 -2.05 -11.49
C TYR A 142 5.40 -2.21 -12.49
N ASN A 143 4.97 -3.44 -12.77
CA ASN A 143 3.86 -3.72 -13.68
C ASN A 143 2.55 -3.06 -13.18
N GLY A 144 2.29 -3.08 -11.88
CA GLY A 144 1.14 -2.42 -11.26
C GLY A 144 1.18 -0.89 -11.42
N ILE A 145 2.35 -0.27 -11.21
CA ILE A 145 2.55 1.17 -11.42
C ILE A 145 2.36 1.54 -12.89
N VAL A 146 2.91 0.76 -13.82
CA VAL A 146 2.73 0.98 -15.26
C VAL A 146 1.26 0.88 -15.67
N ALA A 147 0.54 -0.13 -15.14
CA ALA A 147 -0.89 -0.30 -15.41
C ALA A 147 -1.72 0.90 -14.88
N TYR A 148 -1.41 1.37 -13.67
CA TYR A 148 -2.00 2.58 -13.09
C TYR A 148 -1.75 3.81 -14.00
N ARG A 149 -0.48 4.07 -14.38
CA ARG A 149 -0.13 5.19 -15.28
C ARG A 149 -0.88 5.15 -16.60
N LYS A 150 -0.94 3.97 -17.25
CA LYS A 150 -1.71 3.79 -18.49
C LYS A 150 -3.20 4.09 -18.29
N ARG A 151 -3.76 3.76 -17.13
CA ARG A 151 -5.16 4.06 -16.83
C ARG A 151 -5.39 5.56 -16.65
N LEU A 152 -4.48 6.27 -15.97
CA LEU A 152 -4.56 7.73 -15.84
C LEU A 152 -4.60 8.43 -17.21
N GLN A 153 -3.72 8.04 -18.13
CA GLN A 153 -3.66 8.61 -19.49
C GLN A 153 -4.93 8.42 -20.31
N ARG A 154 -5.80 7.48 -19.94
CA ARG A 154 -7.09 7.24 -20.63
C ARG A 154 -8.26 8.00 -20.01
N ILE A 155 -8.08 8.60 -18.86
CA ILE A 155 -9.12 9.31 -18.11
C ILE A 155 -8.95 10.84 -18.27
N GLN A 156 -7.74 11.29 -18.59
CA GLN A 156 -7.42 12.67 -18.98
C GLN A 156 -7.72 12.90 -20.45
#